data_c16b8f8bca85e7ce462fe37376a3edc0
#
_entry.id   c16b8f8bca85e7ce462fe37376a3edc0
#
_cell.length_a   1.000
_cell.length_b   1.000
_cell.length_c   1.000
_cell.angle_alpha   90.00
_cell.angle_beta   90.00
_cell.angle_gamma   90.00
#
_symmetry.space_group_name_H-M   'P 1'
#
loop_
_entity.id
_entity.type
_entity.pdbx_description
1 polymer ?
#
loop_
_entity_poly.entity_id
_entity_poly.type
_entity_poly.pdbx_seq_one_letter_code
_entity_poly.pdbx_strand_id
1 'polypeptide(L)'
;MNSLSSTQFAGLSSADIRVLTVEQIGALSEDVVRGLTTTQAQALSSEQVAALNLDQVSVLTKADLAAISTSALAGLTADQIETLSSTQVQAFSTSQIESLSTTQIEALSTSAIHSLKTQMIEALSSTQ
;
A
#
# COMPACT_ATOMS: atom_id res chain seq x y z
N MET A 1 21.08 -1.62 0.88
CA MET A 1 19.79 -1.61 0.15
C MET A 1 19.62 -0.37 -0.73
N ASN A 2 20.06 0.80 -0.27
CA ASN A 2 19.91 2.05 -1.03
C ASN A 2 20.63 2.04 -2.39
N SER A 3 21.64 1.21 -2.55
CA SER A 3 22.41 1.11 -3.77
C SER A 3 21.83 0.14 -4.80
N LEU A 4 20.76 -0.58 -4.45
CA LEU A 4 20.12 -1.51 -5.38
C LEU A 4 19.34 -0.73 -6.43
N SER A 5 19.45 -1.17 -7.68
CA SER A 5 18.57 -0.67 -8.74
C SER A 5 17.21 -1.36 -8.64
N SER A 6 16.21 -0.79 -9.31
CA SER A 6 14.88 -1.41 -9.37
C SER A 6 14.95 -2.82 -9.95
N THR A 7 15.81 -3.04 -10.95
CA THR A 7 16.00 -4.36 -11.56
C THR A 7 16.57 -5.37 -10.56
N GLN A 8 17.58 -4.94 -9.78
CA GLN A 8 18.18 -5.80 -8.76
C GLN A 8 17.17 -6.14 -7.65
N PHE A 9 16.42 -5.13 -7.21
CA PHE A 9 15.39 -5.33 -6.17
C PHE A 9 14.29 -6.27 -6.66
N ALA A 10 13.87 -6.14 -7.93
CA ALA A 10 12.83 -6.99 -8.51
C ALA A 10 13.23 -8.47 -8.53
N GLY A 11 14.54 -8.76 -8.43
CA GLY A 11 15.05 -10.14 -8.36
C GLY A 11 14.93 -10.78 -6.97
N LEU A 12 14.58 -10.01 -5.93
CA LEU A 12 14.42 -10.55 -4.60
C LEU A 12 13.17 -11.43 -4.50
N SER A 13 13.29 -12.53 -3.75
CA SER A 13 12.14 -13.40 -3.50
C SER A 13 11.24 -12.79 -2.43
N SER A 14 10.02 -13.36 -2.30
CA SER A 14 9.11 -12.95 -1.22
C SER A 14 9.72 -13.20 0.15
N ALA A 15 10.53 -14.25 0.32
CA ALA A 15 11.22 -14.50 1.58
C ALA A 15 12.22 -13.39 1.91
N ASP A 16 12.94 -12.90 0.88
CA ASP A 16 13.88 -11.80 1.06
C ASP A 16 13.16 -10.51 1.47
N ILE A 17 12.00 -10.25 0.87
CA ILE A 17 11.18 -9.08 1.21
C ILE A 17 10.75 -9.12 2.68
N ARG A 18 10.33 -10.28 3.17
CA ARG A 18 9.85 -10.43 4.55
C ARG A 18 10.90 -10.16 5.61
N VAL A 19 12.18 -10.37 5.29
CA VAL A 19 13.27 -10.16 6.25
C VAL A 19 13.83 -8.74 6.23
N LEU A 20 13.37 -7.88 5.31
CA LEU A 20 13.80 -6.49 5.28
C LEU A 20 13.34 -5.76 6.54
N THR A 21 14.24 -4.96 7.12
CA THR A 21 13.88 -4.14 8.27
C THR A 21 13.08 -2.92 7.84
N VAL A 22 12.41 -2.30 8.81
CA VAL A 22 11.65 -1.07 8.54
C VAL A 22 12.56 0.05 8.04
N GLU A 23 13.80 0.12 8.54
CA GLU A 23 14.81 1.09 8.09
C GLU A 23 15.19 0.86 6.62
N GLN A 24 15.34 -0.41 6.24
CA GLN A 24 15.65 -0.77 4.86
C GLN A 24 14.51 -0.41 3.92
N ILE A 25 13.28 -0.67 4.33
CA ILE A 25 12.08 -0.31 3.55
C ILE A 25 12.00 1.22 3.39
N GLY A 26 12.16 1.97 4.46
CA GLY A 26 12.09 3.43 4.42
C GLY A 26 13.20 4.08 3.59
N ALA A 27 14.31 3.36 3.41
CA ALA A 27 15.45 3.86 2.65
C ALA A 27 15.38 3.55 1.14
N LEU A 28 14.39 2.78 0.69
CA LEU A 28 14.24 2.45 -0.73
C LEU A 28 13.94 3.71 -1.55
N SER A 29 14.54 3.80 -2.74
CA SER A 29 14.22 4.89 -3.65
C SER A 29 12.83 4.70 -4.28
N GLU A 30 12.27 5.79 -4.76
CA GLU A 30 10.97 5.73 -5.45
C GLU A 30 11.02 4.80 -6.67
N ASP A 31 12.15 4.78 -7.38
CA ASP A 31 12.31 3.91 -8.55
C ASP A 31 12.24 2.43 -8.16
N VAL A 32 12.83 2.08 -7.01
CA VAL A 32 12.75 0.71 -6.49
C VAL A 32 11.31 0.38 -6.10
N VAL A 33 10.62 1.30 -5.44
CA VAL A 33 9.23 1.09 -5.04
C VAL A 33 8.33 0.92 -6.27
N ARG A 34 8.51 1.75 -7.31
CA ARG A 34 7.76 1.60 -8.57
C ARG A 34 8.01 0.26 -9.24
N GLY A 35 9.22 -0.29 -9.05
CA GLY A 35 9.61 -1.55 -9.65
C GLY A 35 9.18 -2.79 -8.88
N LEU A 36 8.48 -2.64 -7.76
CA LEU A 36 7.98 -3.79 -7.00
C LEU A 36 7.12 -4.69 -7.88
N THR A 37 7.31 -5.99 -7.73
CA THR A 37 6.40 -6.96 -8.36
C THR A 37 5.21 -7.20 -7.43
N THR A 38 4.12 -7.70 -7.99
CA THR A 38 2.95 -8.04 -7.18
C THR A 38 3.28 -9.09 -6.12
N THR A 39 4.14 -10.05 -6.45
CA THR A 39 4.60 -11.07 -5.50
C THR A 39 5.34 -10.42 -4.33
N GLN A 40 6.18 -9.44 -4.61
CA GLN A 40 6.90 -8.71 -3.57
C GLN A 40 5.95 -7.87 -2.71
N ALA A 41 4.99 -7.18 -3.34
CA ALA A 41 3.98 -6.41 -2.62
C ALA A 41 3.16 -7.29 -1.67
N GLN A 42 2.80 -8.49 -2.11
CA GLN A 42 2.08 -9.46 -1.27
C GLN A 42 2.89 -9.92 -0.05
N ALA A 43 4.21 -9.85 -0.15
CA ALA A 43 5.09 -10.30 0.92
C ALA A 43 5.29 -9.26 2.03
N LEU A 44 4.89 -8.01 1.80
CA LEU A 44 5.05 -6.94 2.78
C LEU A 44 4.21 -7.19 4.04
N SER A 45 4.79 -6.93 5.19
CA SER A 45 4.08 -6.97 6.47
C SER A 45 3.44 -5.61 6.77
N SER A 46 2.55 -5.59 7.76
CA SER A 46 1.94 -4.32 8.21
C SER A 46 3.00 -3.32 8.68
N GLU A 47 4.04 -3.80 9.36
CA GLU A 47 5.12 -2.95 9.85
C GLU A 47 5.93 -2.36 8.69
N GLN A 48 6.18 -3.17 7.66
CA GLN A 48 6.89 -2.72 6.47
C GLN A 48 6.07 -1.69 5.68
N VAL A 49 4.77 -1.91 5.56
CA VAL A 49 3.88 -0.94 4.90
C VAL A 49 3.86 0.37 5.68
N ALA A 50 3.78 0.31 7.00
CA ALA A 50 3.80 1.52 7.84
C ALA A 50 5.15 2.27 7.73
N ALA A 51 6.22 1.58 7.39
CA ALA A 51 7.56 2.17 7.25
C ALA A 51 7.74 2.96 5.95
N LEU A 52 6.86 2.78 4.96
CA LEU A 52 6.94 3.54 3.71
C LEU A 52 6.71 5.02 4.00
N ASN A 53 7.57 5.88 3.43
CA ASN A 53 7.34 7.32 3.53
C ASN A 53 6.28 7.74 2.50
N LEU A 54 5.80 9.00 2.60
CA LEU A 54 4.70 9.48 1.76
C LEU A 54 5.07 9.49 0.28
N ASP A 55 6.32 9.81 -0.06
CA ASP A 55 6.77 9.80 -1.45
C ASP A 55 6.74 8.37 -2.01
N GLN A 56 7.17 7.39 -1.21
CA GLN A 56 7.12 5.98 -1.61
C GLN A 56 5.68 5.52 -1.83
N VAL A 57 4.76 5.90 -0.94
CA VAL A 57 3.35 5.56 -1.07
C VAL A 57 2.77 6.15 -2.36
N SER A 58 3.11 7.39 -2.68
CA SER A 58 2.59 8.08 -3.86
C SER A 58 2.97 7.41 -5.18
N VAL A 59 4.07 6.65 -5.20
CA VAL A 59 4.54 5.98 -6.42
C VAL A 59 4.14 4.51 -6.52
N LEU A 60 3.42 3.97 -5.54
CA LEU A 60 2.90 2.61 -5.61
C LEU A 60 1.94 2.47 -6.79
N THR A 61 2.11 1.39 -7.55
CA THR A 61 1.25 1.13 -8.71
C THR A 61 -0.09 0.55 -8.25
N LYS A 62 -1.09 0.61 -9.13
CA LYS A 62 -2.39 -0.02 -8.89
C LYS A 62 -2.24 -1.52 -8.63
N ALA A 63 -1.37 -2.18 -9.38
CA ALA A 63 -1.14 -3.61 -9.24
C ALA A 63 -0.57 -3.95 -7.86
N ASP A 64 0.37 -3.13 -7.38
CA ASP A 64 0.97 -3.34 -6.06
C ASP A 64 -0.05 -3.12 -4.95
N LEU A 65 -0.84 -2.07 -5.05
CA LEU A 65 -1.88 -1.78 -4.06
C LEU A 65 -2.92 -2.90 -4.01
N ALA A 66 -3.33 -3.41 -5.16
CA ALA A 66 -4.28 -4.53 -5.22
C ALA A 66 -3.67 -5.82 -4.67
N ALA A 67 -2.34 -5.95 -4.71
CA ALA A 67 -1.63 -7.15 -4.26
C ALA A 67 -1.33 -7.14 -2.75
N ILE A 68 -1.33 -5.98 -2.10
CA ILE A 68 -1.04 -5.90 -0.66
C ILE A 68 -2.11 -6.67 0.11
N SER A 69 -1.68 -7.53 1.05
CA SER A 69 -2.62 -8.32 1.84
C SER A 69 -3.46 -7.43 2.75
N THR A 70 -4.64 -7.92 3.13
CA THR A 70 -5.52 -7.20 4.06
C THR A 70 -4.82 -6.97 5.41
N SER A 71 -4.02 -7.94 5.86
CA SER A 71 -3.23 -7.81 7.08
C SER A 71 -2.21 -6.67 6.99
N ALA A 72 -1.55 -6.54 5.84
CA ALA A 72 -0.57 -5.48 5.63
C ALA A 72 -1.24 -4.10 5.51
N LEU A 73 -2.42 -4.04 4.89
CA LEU A 73 -3.18 -2.79 4.79
C LEU A 73 -3.53 -2.20 6.16
N ALA A 74 -3.72 -3.05 7.16
CA ALA A 74 -3.98 -2.58 8.52
C ALA A 74 -2.83 -1.74 9.07
N GLY A 75 -1.64 -1.85 8.49
CA GLY A 75 -0.48 -1.06 8.87
C GLY A 75 -0.43 0.35 8.28
N LEU A 76 -1.26 0.67 7.30
CA LEU A 76 -1.28 2.01 6.71
C LEU A 76 -1.66 3.06 7.75
N THR A 77 -0.86 4.12 7.85
CA THR A 77 -1.14 5.24 8.74
C THR A 77 -2.13 6.20 8.09
N ALA A 78 -2.72 7.08 8.90
CA ALA A 78 -3.64 8.12 8.39
C ALA A 78 -2.94 8.99 7.33
N ASP A 79 -1.71 9.41 7.58
CA ASP A 79 -0.95 10.23 6.64
C ASP A 79 -0.72 9.53 5.31
N GLN A 80 -0.41 8.23 5.36
CA GLN A 80 -0.24 7.43 4.14
C GLN A 80 -1.56 7.32 3.36
N ILE A 81 -2.66 7.12 4.05
CA ILE A 81 -3.99 7.04 3.43
C ILE A 81 -4.34 8.36 2.75
N GLU A 82 -4.09 9.49 3.40
CA GLU A 82 -4.36 10.81 2.83
C GLU A 82 -3.54 11.07 1.57
N THR A 83 -2.36 10.48 1.48
CA THR A 83 -1.46 10.65 0.33
C THR A 83 -1.96 9.89 -0.91
N LEU A 84 -2.81 8.88 -0.73
CA LEU A 84 -3.31 8.08 -1.85
C LEU A 84 -4.14 8.94 -2.81
N SER A 85 -3.85 8.79 -4.10
CA SER A 85 -4.66 9.44 -5.15
C SER A 85 -5.97 8.67 -5.33
N SER A 86 -6.94 9.33 -5.98
CA SER A 86 -8.20 8.66 -6.32
C SER A 86 -7.97 7.40 -7.17
N THR A 87 -7.01 7.46 -8.09
CA THR A 87 -6.64 6.32 -8.92
C THR A 87 -6.12 5.15 -8.07
N GLN A 88 -5.30 5.45 -7.07
CA GLN A 88 -4.75 4.45 -6.16
C GLN A 88 -5.85 3.82 -5.30
N VAL A 89 -6.76 4.61 -4.78
CA VAL A 89 -7.88 4.12 -3.97
C VAL A 89 -8.77 3.19 -4.78
N GLN A 90 -9.00 3.50 -6.05
CA GLN A 90 -9.79 2.65 -6.94
C GLN A 90 -9.17 1.27 -7.20
N ALA A 91 -7.87 1.13 -6.94
CA ALA A 91 -7.18 -0.15 -7.13
C ALA A 91 -7.49 -1.16 -6.03
N PHE A 92 -8.00 -0.73 -4.89
CA PHE A 92 -8.31 -1.64 -3.79
C PHE A 92 -9.53 -2.52 -4.15
N SER A 93 -9.47 -3.78 -3.68
CA SER A 93 -10.60 -4.70 -3.81
C SER A 93 -11.62 -4.42 -2.70
N THR A 94 -12.82 -4.98 -2.85
CA THR A 94 -13.84 -4.89 -1.80
C THR A 94 -13.33 -5.45 -0.47
N SER A 95 -12.63 -6.59 -0.50
CA SER A 95 -12.05 -7.18 0.71
C SER A 95 -11.06 -6.26 1.39
N GLN A 96 -10.24 -5.56 0.60
CA GLN A 96 -9.28 -4.60 1.14
C GLN A 96 -10.00 -3.41 1.80
N ILE A 97 -11.04 -2.88 1.16
CA ILE A 97 -11.83 -1.78 1.72
C ILE A 97 -12.50 -2.23 3.03
N GLU A 98 -13.08 -3.43 3.06
CA GLU A 98 -13.71 -3.97 4.26
C GLU A 98 -12.73 -4.13 5.42
N SER A 99 -11.45 -4.35 5.12
CA SER A 99 -10.43 -4.54 6.15
C SER A 99 -9.93 -3.23 6.77
N LEU A 100 -10.24 -2.09 6.17
CA LEU A 100 -9.80 -0.80 6.69
C LEU A 100 -10.52 -0.46 8.00
N SER A 101 -9.78 0.10 8.95
CA SER A 101 -10.37 0.59 10.21
C SER A 101 -11.15 1.88 9.97
N THR A 102 -11.99 2.26 10.95
CA THR A 102 -12.71 3.53 10.87
C THR A 102 -11.75 4.71 10.75
N THR A 103 -10.63 4.69 11.48
CA THR A 103 -9.60 5.72 11.40
C THR A 103 -9.02 5.83 9.98
N GLN A 104 -8.77 4.69 9.34
CA GLN A 104 -8.26 4.66 7.98
C GLN A 104 -9.28 5.20 6.97
N ILE A 105 -10.54 4.83 7.13
CA ILE A 105 -11.62 5.34 6.27
C ILE A 105 -11.76 6.87 6.43
N GLU A 106 -11.70 7.35 7.67
CA GLU A 106 -11.80 8.79 7.95
C GLU A 106 -10.62 9.58 7.33
N ALA A 107 -9.47 8.93 7.18
CA ALA A 107 -8.30 9.56 6.58
C ALA A 107 -8.39 9.69 5.06
N LEU A 108 -9.32 8.99 4.40
CA LEU A 108 -9.49 9.12 2.96
C LEU A 108 -9.91 10.54 2.60
N SER A 109 -9.27 11.10 1.57
CA SER A 109 -9.62 12.43 1.09
C SER A 109 -11.03 12.41 0.46
N THR A 110 -11.66 13.58 0.36
CA THR A 110 -12.95 13.71 -0.30
C THR A 110 -12.90 13.18 -1.72
N SER A 111 -11.83 13.49 -2.45
CA SER A 111 -11.65 13.00 -3.83
C SER A 111 -11.56 11.48 -3.87
N ALA A 112 -10.83 10.88 -2.92
CA ALA A 112 -10.70 9.43 -2.83
C ALA A 112 -12.06 8.77 -2.54
N ILE A 113 -12.82 9.32 -1.61
CA ILE A 113 -14.16 8.82 -1.27
C ILE A 113 -15.06 8.84 -2.51
N HIS A 114 -15.06 9.97 -3.24
CA HIS A 114 -15.89 10.11 -4.45
C HIS A 114 -15.47 9.15 -5.56
N SER A 115 -14.20 8.72 -5.56
CA SER A 115 -13.70 7.81 -6.58
C SER A 115 -14.02 6.35 -6.32
N LEU A 116 -14.49 6.01 -5.12
CA LEU A 116 -14.84 4.62 -4.80
C LEU A 116 -15.98 4.15 -5.68
N LYS A 117 -15.84 2.92 -6.20
CA LYS A 117 -16.89 2.30 -7.00
C LYS A 117 -18.07 1.95 -6.09
N THR A 118 -19.26 1.86 -6.68
CA THR A 118 -20.48 1.51 -5.94
C THR A 118 -20.28 0.26 -5.08
N GLN A 119 -19.63 -0.77 -5.63
CA GLN A 119 -19.38 -2.01 -4.91
C GLN A 119 -18.51 -1.78 -3.66
N MET A 120 -17.55 -0.88 -3.76
CA MET A 120 -16.68 -0.53 -2.64
C MET A 120 -17.45 0.23 -1.56
N ILE A 121 -18.32 1.14 -1.97
CA ILE A 121 -19.18 1.89 -1.03
C ILE A 121 -20.07 0.91 -0.27
N GLU A 122 -20.66 -0.06 -0.96
CA GLU A 122 -21.51 -1.09 -0.37
C GLU A 122 -20.73 -2.00 0.58
N ALA A 123 -19.42 -2.17 0.34
CA ALA A 123 -18.57 -2.98 1.21
C ALA A 123 -18.24 -2.29 2.53
N LEU A 124 -18.38 -0.97 2.62
CA LEU A 124 -18.15 -0.25 3.85
C LEU A 124 -19.19 -0.66 4.88
N SER A 125 -18.74 -0.99 6.08
CA SER A 125 -19.65 -1.34 7.17
C SER A 125 -20.30 -0.08 7.72
N SER A 126 -21.38 -0.25 8.47
CA SER A 126 -22.06 0.88 9.11
C SER A 126 -21.16 1.64 10.10
N THR A 127 -20.09 1.00 10.59
CA THR A 127 -19.10 1.63 11.48
C THR A 127 -18.10 2.49 10.68
N GLN A 128 -17.86 2.15 9.46
CA GLN A 128 -16.96 2.88 8.57
C GLN A 128 -17.71 4.04 7.92
#